data_253cbf39871d8fd80a43eb41307cf0aa
#
_entry.id   253cbf39871d8fd80a43eb41307cf0aa
#
_cell.length_a   1.000
_cell.length_b   1.000
_cell.length_c   1.000
_cell.angle_alpha   90.00
_cell.angle_beta   90.00
_cell.angle_gamma   90.00
#
_symmetry.space_group_name_H-M   'P 1'
#
loop_
_entity.id
_entity.type
_entity.pdbx_description
1 polymer ?
#
loop_
_entity_poly.entity_id
_entity_poly.type
_entity_poly.pdbx_seq_one_letter_code
_entity_poly.pdbx_strand_id
1 'polypeptide(L)'
;MDLKDNELLVTGASGHSAKYFFERLKAENYDKKIKCLIRTNSEIAHLKQLNLNLEFIYSDFENIESLKNSMAGVKTVLHIAHISISAAVVKAGTEAGVDWFICVHTTGRYSKFKSASAEYIEIEDGLLNKYPNLTILRPTLIYGSRADRNFWKLIDFINSYKFFPVFGSGKNLMQPVNAQDLGNAYFNVLKNRSTTFGNQYNLSGKDQEKYISILKEISSALGKKVFFIHLPIWISLVGAYLMNMLLGSRFPISVEQVQRMTEDKIFSFEDANKDFGYSPMNFRDGLHREVDEFINS
;
A
#
# COMPACT_ATOMS: atom_id res chain seq x y z
N MET A 1 21.39 8.03 6.77
CA MET A 1 20.26 8.96 6.59
C MET A 1 20.62 10.26 7.30
N ASP A 2 20.94 11.31 6.57
CA ASP A 2 21.48 12.59 7.14
C ASP A 2 20.37 13.61 7.46
N LEU A 3 19.29 13.16 8.11
CA LEU A 3 18.23 14.03 8.56
C LEU A 3 18.48 14.46 10.02
N LYS A 4 18.24 15.73 10.32
CA LYS A 4 18.26 16.29 11.68
C LYS A 4 16.92 16.09 12.39
N ASP A 5 16.85 16.45 13.65
CA ASP A 5 15.59 16.45 14.41
C ASP A 5 14.50 17.27 13.70
N ASN A 6 13.29 16.72 13.66
CA ASN A 6 12.10 17.30 13.04
C ASN A 6 12.18 17.54 11.52
N GLU A 7 13.23 17.11 10.83
CA GLU A 7 13.33 17.26 9.37
C GLU A 7 12.50 16.22 8.60
N LEU A 8 12.12 15.10 9.23
CA LEU A 8 11.24 14.08 8.64
C LEU A 8 9.82 14.18 9.22
N LEU A 9 8.85 14.27 8.33
CA LEU A 9 7.43 14.10 8.67
C LEU A 9 6.86 12.88 7.94
N VAL A 10 6.13 12.05 8.67
CA VAL A 10 5.46 10.85 8.14
C VAL A 10 3.96 11.01 8.26
N THR A 11 3.22 10.90 7.17
CA THR A 11 1.76 10.78 7.17
C THR A 11 1.35 9.33 7.03
N GLY A 12 0.20 8.94 7.61
CA GLY A 12 -0.21 7.53 7.58
C GLY A 12 0.65 6.63 8.47
N ALA A 13 1.29 7.19 9.49
CA ALA A 13 2.20 6.49 10.41
C ALA A 13 1.59 5.25 11.10
N SER A 14 0.27 5.23 11.31
CA SER A 14 -0.45 4.08 11.86
C SER A 14 -0.83 3.01 10.82
N GLY A 15 -0.42 3.19 9.57
CA GLY A 15 -0.77 2.29 8.47
C GLY A 15 0.01 0.97 8.49
N HIS A 16 -0.51 -0.02 7.77
CA HIS A 16 0.02 -1.37 7.69
C HIS A 16 1.53 -1.40 7.32
N SER A 17 1.93 -0.81 6.20
CA SER A 17 3.34 -0.78 5.78
C SER A 17 4.20 0.19 6.60
N ALA A 18 3.59 1.24 7.16
CA ALA A 18 4.30 2.19 8.02
C ALA A 18 4.84 1.54 9.30
N LYS A 19 4.12 0.57 9.88
CA LYS A 19 4.59 -0.22 11.03
C LYS A 19 6.00 -0.74 10.78
N TYR A 20 6.23 -1.40 9.65
CA TYR A 20 7.52 -2.00 9.31
C TYR A 20 8.61 -0.96 9.02
N PHE A 21 8.24 0.21 8.52
CA PHE A 21 9.17 1.33 8.39
C PHE A 21 9.69 1.79 9.76
N PHE A 22 8.81 1.97 10.74
CA PHE A 22 9.24 2.35 12.10
C PHE A 22 10.01 1.23 12.80
N GLU A 23 9.65 -0.04 12.61
CA GLU A 23 10.43 -1.18 13.09
C GLU A 23 11.84 -1.19 12.49
N ARG A 24 11.98 -0.87 11.19
CA ARG A 24 13.27 -0.73 10.54
C ARG A 24 14.07 0.43 11.10
N LEU A 25 13.47 1.59 11.35
CA LEU A 25 14.15 2.71 11.99
C LEU A 25 14.70 2.34 13.38
N LYS A 26 13.91 1.60 14.16
CA LYS A 26 14.36 1.07 15.47
C LYS A 26 15.56 0.14 15.32
N ALA A 27 15.51 -0.80 14.37
CA ALA A 27 16.61 -1.74 14.12
C ALA A 27 17.90 -1.03 13.66
N GLU A 28 17.79 0.11 12.99
CA GLU A 28 18.92 0.95 12.58
C GLU A 28 19.34 1.97 13.65
N ASN A 29 18.79 1.89 14.87
CA ASN A 29 19.07 2.80 15.98
C ASN A 29 18.88 4.28 15.60
N TYR A 30 17.85 4.59 14.82
CA TYR A 30 17.55 5.96 14.42
C TYR A 30 17.09 6.78 15.63
N ASP A 31 17.85 7.82 15.96
CA ASP A 31 17.72 8.61 17.19
C ASP A 31 17.05 9.98 16.98
N LYS A 32 16.89 10.43 15.73
CA LYS A 32 16.35 11.75 15.44
C LYS A 32 14.85 11.80 15.63
N LYS A 33 14.35 12.99 15.99
CA LYS A 33 12.93 13.24 16.19
C LYS A 33 12.18 13.26 14.86
N ILE A 34 11.08 12.48 14.79
CA ILE A 34 10.20 12.35 13.63
C ILE A 34 8.82 12.89 13.97
N LYS A 35 8.29 13.76 13.11
CA LYS A 35 6.90 14.20 13.17
C LYS A 35 5.99 13.18 12.50
N CYS A 36 4.98 12.70 13.23
CA CYS A 36 3.98 11.76 12.73
C CYS A 36 2.63 12.47 12.63
N LEU A 37 2.20 12.78 11.41
CA LEU A 37 0.90 13.39 11.17
C LEU A 37 -0.18 12.30 11.15
N ILE A 38 -1.10 12.35 12.09
CA ILE A 38 -2.11 11.32 12.32
C ILE A 38 -3.50 11.93 12.49
N ARG A 39 -4.54 11.10 12.27
CA ARG A 39 -5.93 11.46 12.57
C ARG A 39 -6.25 11.15 14.03
N THR A 40 -7.27 11.82 14.59
CA THR A 40 -7.67 11.68 16.00
C THR A 40 -7.95 10.24 16.42
N ASN A 41 -8.46 9.41 15.50
CA ASN A 41 -8.83 8.00 15.75
C ASN A 41 -7.73 7.02 15.34
N SER A 42 -6.50 7.49 15.08
CA SER A 42 -5.39 6.61 14.67
C SER A 42 -4.95 5.71 15.82
N GLU A 43 -4.85 4.41 15.56
CA GLU A 43 -4.26 3.44 16.49
C GLU A 43 -2.74 3.59 16.49
N ILE A 44 -2.16 4.04 17.60
CA ILE A 44 -0.73 4.35 17.73
C ILE A 44 -0.02 3.58 18.86
N ALA A 45 -0.71 2.63 19.51
CA ALA A 45 -0.13 1.90 20.63
C ALA A 45 1.18 1.21 20.26
N HIS A 46 1.24 0.58 19.07
CA HIS A 46 2.44 -0.08 18.56
C HIS A 46 3.61 0.90 18.33
N LEU A 47 3.35 2.12 17.86
CA LEU A 47 4.39 3.14 17.67
C LEU A 47 5.00 3.59 18.99
N LYS A 48 4.19 3.76 20.03
CA LYS A 48 4.65 4.12 21.37
C LYS A 48 5.56 3.05 22.00
N GLN A 49 5.34 1.78 21.66
CA GLN A 49 6.13 0.64 22.16
C GLN A 49 7.53 0.55 21.49
N LEU A 50 7.76 1.24 20.38
CA LEU A 50 9.04 1.19 19.67
C LEU A 50 10.15 1.97 20.35
N ASN A 51 9.84 2.88 21.29
CA ASN A 51 10.79 3.77 21.95
C ASN A 51 11.62 4.63 20.97
N LEU A 52 11.01 5.01 19.85
CA LEU A 52 11.57 5.99 18.93
C LEU A 52 11.18 7.41 19.38
N ASN A 53 11.96 8.40 19.00
CA ASN A 53 11.67 9.81 19.27
C ASN A 53 10.59 10.33 18.30
N LEU A 54 9.31 10.08 18.61
CA LEU A 54 8.15 10.41 17.78
C LEU A 54 7.33 11.56 18.38
N GLU A 55 7.04 12.57 17.57
CA GLU A 55 6.07 13.61 17.86
C GLU A 55 4.79 13.37 17.10
N PHE A 56 3.68 13.12 17.80
CA PHE A 56 2.37 12.90 17.18
C PHE A 56 1.63 14.23 17.03
N ILE A 57 1.36 14.62 15.78
CA ILE A 57 0.63 15.83 15.42
C ILE A 57 -0.73 15.42 14.88
N TYR A 58 -1.78 15.86 15.55
CA TYR A 58 -3.15 15.63 15.12
C TYR A 58 -3.58 16.75 14.16
N SER A 59 -3.91 16.38 12.93
CA SER A 59 -4.32 17.36 11.91
C SER A 59 -5.50 16.83 11.10
N ASP A 60 -6.34 17.78 10.72
CA ASP A 60 -7.33 17.58 9.67
C ASP A 60 -6.65 17.79 8.31
N PHE A 61 -6.63 16.75 7.49
CA PHE A 61 -6.01 16.78 6.17
C PHE A 61 -6.76 17.65 5.15
N GLU A 62 -7.96 18.13 5.47
CA GLU A 62 -8.73 19.07 4.66
C GLU A 62 -8.33 20.53 4.93
N ASN A 63 -7.68 20.80 6.06
CA ASN A 63 -7.23 22.13 6.42
C ASN A 63 -5.77 22.37 6.00
N ILE A 64 -5.58 23.04 4.87
CA ILE A 64 -4.25 23.34 4.29
C ILE A 64 -3.36 24.13 5.25
N GLU A 65 -3.89 25.13 5.98
CA GLU A 65 -3.09 25.95 6.91
C GLU A 65 -2.62 25.11 8.11
N SER A 66 -3.46 24.22 8.63
CA SER A 66 -3.08 23.28 9.68
C SER A 66 -1.98 22.33 9.21
N LEU A 67 -2.10 21.80 7.98
CA LEU A 67 -1.07 20.96 7.36
C LEU A 67 0.26 21.71 7.23
N LYS A 68 0.23 22.93 6.70
CA LYS A 68 1.42 23.78 6.54
C LYS A 68 2.12 24.04 7.87
N ASN A 69 1.35 24.41 8.91
CA ASN A 69 1.88 24.64 10.23
C ASN A 69 2.55 23.40 10.85
N SER A 70 1.98 22.21 10.61
CA SER A 70 2.57 20.94 11.06
C SER A 70 3.92 20.64 10.40
N MET A 71 4.16 21.21 9.21
CA MET A 71 5.37 21.01 8.41
C MET A 71 6.46 22.04 8.67
N ALA A 72 6.29 22.95 9.63
CA ALA A 72 7.32 23.94 9.98
C ALA A 72 8.66 23.24 10.33
N GLY A 73 9.74 23.60 9.62
CA GLY A 73 11.08 23.02 9.78
C GLY A 73 11.28 21.64 9.15
N VAL A 74 10.24 21.06 8.56
CA VAL A 74 10.31 19.75 7.84
C VAL A 74 11.05 19.95 6.51
N LYS A 75 11.97 19.03 6.20
CA LYS A 75 12.72 18.98 4.94
C LYS A 75 12.26 17.84 4.03
N THR A 76 11.79 16.76 4.61
CA THR A 76 11.34 15.58 3.88
C THR A 76 10.00 15.12 4.40
N VAL A 77 9.06 14.84 3.50
CA VAL A 77 7.76 14.24 3.82
C VAL A 77 7.70 12.85 3.21
N LEU A 78 7.48 11.84 4.05
CA LEU A 78 7.10 10.49 3.65
C LEU A 78 5.58 10.35 3.79
N HIS A 79 4.89 10.38 2.66
CA HIS A 79 3.44 10.34 2.59
C HIS A 79 2.94 8.92 2.28
N ILE A 80 2.57 8.17 3.34
CA ILE A 80 2.05 6.79 3.24
C ILE A 80 0.51 6.79 3.28
N ALA A 81 -0.11 7.90 3.66
CA ALA A 81 -1.57 8.01 3.67
C ALA A 81 -2.17 7.91 2.25
N HIS A 82 -3.50 7.82 2.17
CA HIS A 82 -4.19 7.59 0.91
C HIS A 82 -3.88 8.68 -0.15
N ILE A 83 -3.71 8.26 -1.40
CA ILE A 83 -3.37 9.13 -2.55
C ILE A 83 -4.29 10.34 -2.73
N SER A 84 -5.57 10.24 -2.37
CA SER A 84 -6.55 11.34 -2.50
C SER A 84 -6.17 12.62 -1.76
N ILE A 85 -5.33 12.52 -0.72
CA ILE A 85 -4.86 13.69 0.04
C ILE A 85 -3.44 14.14 -0.35
N SER A 86 -2.79 13.47 -1.30
CA SER A 86 -1.42 13.79 -1.71
C SER A 86 -1.28 15.22 -2.22
N ALA A 87 -2.28 15.70 -2.99
CA ALA A 87 -2.25 17.07 -3.52
C ALA A 87 -2.26 18.13 -2.41
N ALA A 88 -3.05 17.93 -1.36
CA ALA A 88 -3.09 18.82 -0.20
C ALA A 88 -1.77 18.80 0.57
N VAL A 89 -1.21 17.60 0.82
CA VAL A 89 0.04 17.41 1.54
C VAL A 89 1.22 18.04 0.80
N VAL A 90 1.34 17.79 -0.51
CA VAL A 90 2.45 18.34 -1.32
C VAL A 90 2.33 19.85 -1.45
N LYS A 91 1.12 20.40 -1.64
CA LYS A 91 0.88 21.84 -1.69
C LYS A 91 1.28 22.52 -0.37
N ALA A 92 0.75 22.04 0.76
CA ALA A 92 1.04 22.59 2.08
C ALA A 92 2.55 22.51 2.42
N GLY A 93 3.18 21.37 2.11
CA GLY A 93 4.60 21.18 2.35
C GLY A 93 5.48 22.08 1.48
N THR A 94 5.11 22.30 0.22
CA THR A 94 5.83 23.24 -0.65
C THR A 94 5.77 24.66 -0.10
N GLU A 95 4.59 25.10 0.37
CA GLU A 95 4.41 26.40 1.02
C GLU A 95 5.16 26.52 2.37
N ALA A 96 5.41 25.38 3.04
CA ALA A 96 6.19 25.29 4.28
C ALA A 96 7.72 25.16 4.04
N GLY A 97 8.19 25.05 2.79
CA GLY A 97 9.59 24.93 2.44
C GLY A 97 10.16 23.51 2.55
N VAL A 98 9.33 22.50 2.32
CA VAL A 98 9.76 21.10 2.22
C VAL A 98 10.55 20.87 0.92
N ASP A 99 11.72 20.23 1.04
CA ASP A 99 12.64 20.04 -0.07
C ASP A 99 12.36 18.75 -0.86
N TRP A 100 11.77 17.75 -0.23
CA TRP A 100 11.56 16.43 -0.83
C TRP A 100 10.27 15.76 -0.35
N PHE A 101 9.49 15.26 -1.30
CA PHE A 101 8.30 14.46 -1.03
C PHE A 101 8.49 13.03 -1.55
N ILE A 102 8.17 12.05 -0.73
CA ILE A 102 8.09 10.64 -1.09
C ILE A 102 6.64 10.21 -0.90
N CYS A 103 5.92 10.03 -1.99
CA CYS A 103 4.50 9.68 -1.97
C CYS A 103 4.27 8.21 -2.32
N VAL A 104 3.60 7.49 -1.44
CA VAL A 104 3.19 6.11 -1.68
C VAL A 104 1.83 6.12 -2.34
N HIS A 105 1.81 5.85 -3.64
CA HIS A 105 0.62 5.78 -4.48
C HIS A 105 0.18 4.33 -4.74
N THR A 106 -0.13 3.96 -5.99
CA THR A 106 -0.57 2.60 -6.33
C THR A 106 -0.32 2.27 -7.79
N THR A 107 0.03 1.01 -8.08
CA THR A 107 0.00 0.48 -9.45
C THR A 107 -1.42 0.41 -10.04
N GLY A 108 -2.46 0.67 -9.24
CA GLY A 108 -3.84 0.79 -9.70
C GLY A 108 -4.04 1.82 -10.82
N ARG A 109 -3.15 2.83 -10.94
CA ARG A 109 -3.16 3.79 -12.04
C ARG A 109 -3.00 3.15 -13.43
N TYR A 110 -2.41 1.97 -13.50
CA TYR A 110 -2.18 1.25 -14.76
C TYR A 110 -3.35 0.36 -15.18
N SER A 111 -4.44 0.31 -14.41
CA SER A 111 -5.63 -0.46 -14.79
C SER A 111 -6.21 0.05 -16.10
N LYS A 112 -6.62 -0.88 -16.96
CA LYS A 112 -7.29 -0.59 -18.24
C LYS A 112 -8.71 -0.03 -18.03
N PHE A 113 -9.27 -0.23 -16.85
CA PHE A 113 -10.63 0.22 -16.48
C PHE A 113 -10.53 1.60 -15.82
N LYS A 114 -10.91 2.62 -16.59
CA LYS A 114 -10.66 4.03 -16.25
C LYS A 114 -11.44 4.57 -15.06
N SER A 115 -12.59 4.00 -14.70
CA SER A 115 -13.36 4.49 -13.55
C SER A 115 -12.59 4.36 -12.22
N ALA A 116 -11.70 3.35 -12.10
CA ALA A 116 -10.87 3.21 -10.91
C ALA A 116 -9.47 3.81 -11.04
N SER A 117 -8.94 3.93 -12.26
CA SER A 117 -7.58 4.45 -12.47
C SER A 117 -7.55 5.95 -12.79
N ALA A 118 -8.65 6.52 -13.29
CA ALA A 118 -8.70 7.91 -13.73
C ALA A 118 -8.33 8.90 -12.62
N GLU A 119 -8.91 8.74 -11.43
CA GLU A 119 -8.58 9.57 -10.28
C GLU A 119 -7.11 9.48 -9.88
N TYR A 120 -6.55 8.26 -9.86
CA TYR A 120 -5.13 8.06 -9.51
C TYR A 120 -4.19 8.69 -10.54
N ILE A 121 -4.54 8.60 -11.83
CA ILE A 121 -3.78 9.21 -12.92
C ILE A 121 -3.84 10.74 -12.80
N GLU A 122 -5.04 11.31 -12.63
CA GLU A 122 -5.25 12.75 -12.52
C GLU A 122 -4.45 13.35 -11.35
N ILE A 123 -4.55 12.75 -10.16
CA ILE A 123 -3.83 13.23 -8.98
C ILE A 123 -2.31 13.14 -9.21
N GLU A 124 -1.82 11.99 -9.64
CA GLU A 124 -0.39 11.75 -9.77
C GLU A 124 0.24 12.58 -10.88
N ASP A 125 -0.37 12.63 -12.06
CA ASP A 125 0.14 13.42 -13.19
C ASP A 125 0.06 14.93 -12.89
N GLY A 126 -1.00 15.37 -12.20
CA GLY A 126 -1.13 16.74 -11.72
C GLY A 126 0.00 17.14 -10.75
N LEU A 127 0.46 16.21 -9.92
CA LEU A 127 1.58 16.43 -9.00
C LEU A 127 2.93 16.40 -9.73
N LEU A 128 3.18 15.39 -10.56
CA LEU A 128 4.45 15.23 -11.29
C LEU A 128 4.73 16.39 -12.23
N ASN A 129 3.70 16.98 -12.84
CA ASN A 129 3.86 18.14 -13.72
C ASN A 129 4.25 19.44 -12.99
N LYS A 130 4.02 19.52 -11.67
CA LYS A 130 4.24 20.73 -10.87
C LYS A 130 5.44 20.65 -9.92
N TYR A 131 5.77 19.45 -9.44
CA TYR A 131 6.72 19.25 -8.36
C TYR A 131 7.84 18.30 -8.76
N PRO A 132 8.99 18.80 -9.24
CA PRO A 132 10.12 17.97 -9.68
C PRO A 132 10.83 17.25 -8.51
N ASN A 133 10.59 17.67 -7.28
CA ASN A 133 11.14 17.09 -6.06
C ASN A 133 10.27 15.97 -5.46
N LEU A 134 9.44 15.35 -6.29
CA LEU A 134 8.49 14.33 -5.90
C LEU A 134 8.96 12.93 -6.30
N THR A 135 9.24 12.07 -5.33
CA THR A 135 9.47 10.63 -5.54
C THR A 135 8.16 9.88 -5.37
N ILE A 136 7.80 9.04 -6.34
CA ILE A 136 6.59 8.23 -6.30
C ILE A 136 6.93 6.75 -6.11
N LEU A 137 6.31 6.12 -5.14
CA LEU A 137 6.40 4.69 -4.88
C LEU A 137 5.03 4.06 -5.16
N ARG A 138 4.97 3.09 -6.08
CA ARG A 138 3.72 2.44 -6.48
C ARG A 138 3.72 0.96 -6.08
N PRO A 139 3.29 0.62 -4.87
CA PRO A 139 3.11 -0.78 -4.49
C PRO A 139 2.03 -1.46 -5.35
N THR A 140 2.19 -2.76 -5.52
CA THR A 140 1.15 -3.66 -6.01
C THR A 140 0.18 -4.01 -4.89
N LEU A 141 -0.55 -5.12 -5.00
CA LEU A 141 -1.45 -5.58 -3.94
C LEU A 141 -0.65 -5.91 -2.68
N ILE A 142 -0.88 -5.15 -1.61
CA ILE A 142 -0.15 -5.29 -0.34
C ILE A 142 -0.78 -6.41 0.49
N TYR A 143 0.07 -7.24 1.11
CA TYR A 143 -0.30 -8.30 2.06
C TYR A 143 0.70 -8.37 3.23
N GLY A 144 0.47 -9.24 4.22
CA GLY A 144 1.51 -9.62 5.19
C GLY A 144 1.21 -9.36 6.67
N SER A 145 -0.01 -9.05 7.08
CA SER A 145 -0.44 -9.08 8.49
C SER A 145 -1.94 -8.89 8.66
N ARG A 146 -2.44 -9.05 9.89
CA ARG A 146 -3.82 -8.77 10.29
C ARG A 146 -4.34 -7.38 9.85
N ALA A 147 -3.47 -6.41 9.67
CA ALA A 147 -3.85 -5.07 9.20
C ALA A 147 -4.16 -5.02 7.69
N ASP A 148 -3.87 -6.10 6.95
CA ASP A 148 -4.24 -6.26 5.55
C ASP A 148 -5.75 -6.44 5.39
N ARG A 149 -6.33 -5.70 4.46
CA ARG A 149 -7.77 -5.74 4.19
C ARG A 149 -8.14 -6.65 3.01
N ASN A 150 -7.17 -7.20 2.31
CA ASN A 150 -7.36 -7.99 1.11
C ASN A 150 -7.10 -9.47 1.37
N PHE A 151 -5.86 -9.84 1.67
CA PHE A 151 -5.48 -11.23 1.93
C PHE A 151 -6.11 -11.77 3.20
N TRP A 152 -6.18 -10.97 4.26
CA TRP A 152 -6.85 -11.38 5.49
C TRP A 152 -8.30 -11.83 5.27
N LYS A 153 -9.05 -11.11 4.41
CA LYS A 153 -10.41 -11.50 4.03
C LYS A 153 -10.45 -12.77 3.17
N LEU A 154 -9.45 -12.97 2.30
CA LEU A 154 -9.34 -14.19 1.52
C LEU A 154 -9.03 -15.38 2.43
N ILE A 155 -8.12 -15.23 3.37
CA ILE A 155 -7.75 -16.23 4.38
C ILE A 155 -8.99 -16.59 5.23
N ASP A 156 -9.67 -15.58 5.77
CA ASP A 156 -10.89 -15.77 6.58
C ASP A 156 -11.99 -16.51 5.80
N PHE A 157 -12.26 -16.12 4.54
CA PHE A 157 -13.24 -16.78 3.70
C PHE A 157 -12.85 -18.24 3.42
N ILE A 158 -11.60 -18.51 3.06
CA ILE A 158 -11.11 -19.86 2.77
C ILE A 158 -11.11 -20.73 4.04
N ASN A 159 -10.84 -20.12 5.19
CA ASN A 159 -10.92 -20.82 6.48
C ASN A 159 -12.36 -21.17 6.86
N SER A 160 -13.33 -20.32 6.55
CA SER A 160 -14.72 -20.44 6.96
C SER A 160 -15.57 -21.30 6.03
N TYR A 161 -15.25 -21.36 4.73
CA TYR A 161 -16.09 -22.03 3.74
C TYR A 161 -15.34 -23.13 3.00
N LYS A 162 -16.09 -24.20 2.60
CA LYS A 162 -15.54 -25.33 1.81
C LYS A 162 -15.48 -25.06 0.31
N PHE A 163 -15.93 -23.91 -0.15
CA PHE A 163 -15.91 -23.51 -1.56
C PHE A 163 -15.49 -22.04 -1.69
N PHE A 164 -14.90 -21.70 -2.84
CA PHE A 164 -14.53 -20.34 -3.18
C PHE A 164 -14.91 -20.03 -4.64
N PRO A 165 -15.69 -18.98 -4.92
CA PRO A 165 -16.03 -18.59 -6.27
C PRO A 165 -14.85 -17.86 -6.93
N VAL A 166 -14.38 -18.35 -8.06
CA VAL A 166 -13.32 -17.76 -8.87
C VAL A 166 -13.95 -17.10 -10.11
N PHE A 167 -13.91 -15.80 -10.21
CA PHE A 167 -14.41 -15.08 -11.37
C PHE A 167 -13.47 -15.26 -12.56
N GLY A 168 -14.00 -15.86 -13.65
CA GLY A 168 -13.19 -16.22 -14.81
C GLY A 168 -12.30 -17.45 -14.58
N SER A 169 -11.16 -17.49 -15.27
CA SER A 169 -10.23 -18.62 -15.21
C SER A 169 -9.33 -18.63 -13.98
N GLY A 170 -9.17 -17.49 -13.29
CA GLY A 170 -8.18 -17.30 -12.24
C GLY A 170 -6.73 -17.41 -12.70
N LYS A 171 -6.47 -17.35 -14.02
CA LYS A 171 -5.12 -17.47 -14.60
C LYS A 171 -4.40 -16.14 -14.73
N ASN A 172 -5.09 -15.02 -14.46
CA ASN A 172 -4.47 -13.70 -14.42
C ASN A 172 -3.32 -13.66 -13.42
N LEU A 173 -2.25 -12.98 -13.80
CA LEU A 173 -1.05 -12.88 -13.00
C LEU A 173 -1.16 -11.74 -11.99
N MET A 174 -0.72 -12.01 -10.78
CA MET A 174 -0.59 -11.04 -9.70
C MET A 174 0.82 -11.08 -9.14
N GLN A 175 1.27 -9.98 -8.59
CA GLN A 175 2.61 -9.85 -7.98
C GLN A 175 2.48 -9.13 -6.63
N PRO A 176 1.88 -9.79 -5.61
CA PRO A 176 1.62 -9.18 -4.32
C PRO A 176 2.92 -8.82 -3.61
N VAL A 177 2.95 -7.67 -2.93
CA VAL A 177 4.10 -7.18 -2.17
C VAL A 177 3.84 -7.27 -0.67
N ASN A 178 4.82 -7.76 0.09
CA ASN A 178 4.71 -7.82 1.54
C ASN A 178 4.88 -6.43 2.16
N ALA A 179 4.06 -6.10 3.17
CA ALA A 179 4.14 -4.82 3.86
C ALA A 179 5.49 -4.57 4.54
N GLN A 180 6.21 -5.62 4.96
CA GLN A 180 7.55 -5.52 5.50
C GLN A 180 8.57 -5.06 4.43
N ASP A 181 8.44 -5.54 3.20
CA ASP A 181 9.29 -5.11 2.09
C ASP A 181 9.06 -3.64 1.76
N LEU A 182 7.82 -3.17 1.85
CA LEU A 182 7.50 -1.74 1.67
C LEU A 182 8.10 -0.88 2.78
N GLY A 183 8.01 -1.29 4.04
CA GLY A 183 8.65 -0.58 5.15
C GLY A 183 10.16 -0.46 4.95
N ASN A 184 10.83 -1.53 4.53
CA ASN A 184 12.24 -1.52 4.17
C ASN A 184 12.52 -0.63 2.96
N ALA A 185 11.65 -0.64 1.94
CA ALA A 185 11.77 0.22 0.77
C ALA A 185 11.72 1.70 1.14
N TYR A 186 10.80 2.11 2.00
CA TYR A 186 10.69 3.51 2.45
C TYR A 186 11.98 3.98 3.14
N PHE A 187 12.55 3.12 4.00
CA PHE A 187 13.83 3.41 4.64
C PHE A 187 14.96 3.52 3.62
N ASN A 188 15.05 2.58 2.67
CA ASN A 188 16.09 2.57 1.66
C ASN A 188 15.99 3.77 0.70
N VAL A 189 14.77 4.19 0.33
CA VAL A 189 14.55 5.41 -0.48
C VAL A 189 15.10 6.63 0.25
N LEU A 190 14.78 6.80 1.54
CA LEU A 190 15.29 7.90 2.36
C LEU A 190 16.82 7.86 2.50
N LYS A 191 17.41 6.67 2.63
CA LYS A 191 18.86 6.48 2.76
C LYS A 191 19.60 6.83 1.46
N ASN A 192 19.02 6.55 0.31
CA ASN A 192 19.63 6.71 -1.01
C ASN A 192 19.07 7.94 -1.75
N ARG A 193 18.92 9.07 -1.06
CA ARG A 193 18.34 10.30 -1.62
C ARG A 193 18.97 10.71 -2.96
N SER A 194 20.27 10.56 -3.12
CA SER A 194 21.00 10.98 -4.34
C SER A 194 20.53 10.27 -5.60
N THR A 195 20.05 9.03 -5.49
CA THR A 195 19.54 8.24 -6.62
C THR A 195 18.02 8.24 -6.70
N THR A 196 17.31 8.50 -5.58
CA THR A 196 15.85 8.34 -5.50
C THR A 196 15.08 9.64 -5.62
N PHE A 197 15.75 10.78 -5.44
CA PHE A 197 15.11 12.10 -5.50
C PHE A 197 14.48 12.37 -6.88
N GLY A 198 13.18 12.68 -6.90
CA GLY A 198 12.45 13.01 -8.14
C GLY A 198 12.13 11.79 -9.03
N ASN A 199 12.45 10.58 -8.61
CA ASN A 199 12.25 9.37 -9.40
C ASN A 199 10.95 8.62 -9.05
N GLN A 200 10.57 7.68 -9.89
CA GLN A 200 9.32 6.94 -9.77
C GLN A 200 9.61 5.44 -9.83
N TYR A 201 9.03 4.67 -8.90
CA TYR A 201 9.30 3.25 -8.75
C TYR A 201 8.02 2.44 -8.57
N ASN A 202 7.92 1.31 -9.26
CA ASN A 202 6.96 0.28 -8.92
C ASN A 202 7.56 -0.63 -7.85
N LEU A 203 6.81 -0.91 -6.81
CA LEU A 203 7.20 -1.79 -5.71
C LEU A 203 6.31 -3.04 -5.75
N SER A 204 6.65 -3.97 -6.62
CA SER A 204 5.98 -5.25 -6.72
C SER A 204 6.68 -6.31 -5.86
N GLY A 205 5.97 -7.41 -5.57
CA GLY A 205 6.57 -8.57 -4.94
C GLY A 205 7.55 -9.29 -5.86
N LYS A 206 8.26 -10.27 -5.33
CA LYS A 206 9.26 -11.04 -6.07
C LYS A 206 8.63 -11.95 -7.12
N ASP A 207 7.58 -12.66 -6.73
CA ASP A 207 7.01 -13.75 -7.51
C ASP A 207 5.77 -13.31 -8.27
N GLN A 208 5.65 -13.76 -9.50
CA GLN A 208 4.45 -13.60 -10.33
C GLN A 208 3.58 -14.83 -10.19
N GLU A 209 2.44 -14.69 -9.52
CA GLU A 209 1.57 -15.80 -9.19
C GLU A 209 0.22 -15.71 -9.93
N LYS A 210 -0.30 -16.85 -10.38
CA LYS A 210 -1.68 -16.91 -10.85
C LYS A 210 -2.63 -16.73 -9.67
N TYR A 211 -3.71 -15.97 -9.86
CA TYR A 211 -4.70 -15.77 -8.79
C TYR A 211 -5.19 -17.09 -8.18
N ILE A 212 -5.47 -18.11 -9.03
CA ILE A 212 -5.85 -19.44 -8.54
C ILE A 212 -4.74 -20.14 -7.73
N SER A 213 -3.46 -19.89 -8.06
CA SER A 213 -2.33 -20.43 -7.29
C SER A 213 -2.27 -19.82 -5.91
N ILE A 214 -2.48 -18.50 -5.80
CA ILE A 214 -2.58 -17.77 -4.51
C ILE A 214 -3.67 -18.40 -3.62
N LEU A 215 -4.89 -18.62 -4.16
CA LEU A 215 -5.99 -19.20 -3.40
C LEU A 215 -5.69 -20.63 -2.94
N LYS A 216 -5.04 -21.42 -3.79
CA LYS A 216 -4.62 -22.79 -3.44
C LYS A 216 -3.54 -22.78 -2.36
N GLU A 217 -2.59 -21.85 -2.43
CA GLU A 217 -1.54 -21.73 -1.41
C GLU A 217 -2.13 -21.35 -0.06
N ILE A 218 -3.09 -20.40 -0.01
CA ILE A 218 -3.83 -20.07 1.22
C ILE A 218 -4.54 -21.31 1.78
N SER A 219 -5.26 -22.05 0.92
CA SER A 219 -5.97 -23.28 1.32
C SER A 219 -5.01 -24.33 1.89
N SER A 220 -3.84 -24.50 1.25
CA SER A 220 -2.79 -25.41 1.68
C SER A 220 -2.18 -25.01 3.02
N ALA A 221 -1.82 -23.72 3.19
CA ALA A 221 -1.24 -23.18 4.42
C ALA A 221 -2.23 -23.31 5.61
N LEU A 222 -3.54 -23.15 5.37
CA LEU A 222 -4.58 -23.37 6.38
C LEU A 222 -4.86 -24.86 6.67
N GLY A 223 -4.29 -25.80 5.90
CA GLY A 223 -4.63 -27.23 5.99
C GLY A 223 -6.07 -27.55 5.59
N LYS A 224 -6.73 -26.69 4.80
CA LYS A 224 -8.14 -26.84 4.39
C LYS A 224 -8.25 -27.42 2.99
N LYS A 225 -9.32 -28.20 2.75
CA LYS A 225 -9.71 -28.65 1.40
C LYS A 225 -10.86 -27.78 0.91
N VAL A 226 -10.59 -26.92 -0.06
CA VAL A 226 -11.56 -25.97 -0.62
C VAL A 226 -11.80 -26.24 -2.09
N PHE A 227 -13.06 -26.24 -2.51
CA PHE A 227 -13.47 -26.39 -3.91
C PHE A 227 -13.50 -25.01 -4.58
N PHE A 228 -12.66 -24.79 -5.59
CA PHE A 228 -12.65 -23.57 -6.39
C PHE A 228 -13.63 -23.68 -7.54
N ILE A 229 -14.73 -22.91 -7.47
CA ILE A 229 -15.81 -22.92 -8.47
C ILE A 229 -15.55 -21.80 -9.46
N HIS A 230 -15.14 -22.17 -10.68
CA HIS A 230 -14.90 -21.20 -11.75
C HIS A 230 -16.21 -20.71 -12.34
N LEU A 231 -16.51 -19.43 -12.17
CA LEU A 231 -17.67 -18.77 -12.74
C LEU A 231 -17.26 -18.09 -14.06
N PRO A 232 -17.86 -18.44 -15.20
CA PRO A 232 -17.58 -17.74 -16.46
C PRO A 232 -17.74 -16.22 -16.29
N ILE A 233 -16.81 -15.46 -16.86
CA ILE A 233 -16.75 -14.00 -16.63
C ILE A 233 -18.05 -13.29 -17.01
N TRP A 234 -18.71 -13.73 -18.08
CA TRP A 234 -19.98 -13.14 -18.51
C TRP A 234 -21.11 -13.35 -17.48
N ILE A 235 -21.19 -14.52 -16.84
CA ILE A 235 -22.15 -14.78 -15.74
C ILE A 235 -21.82 -13.88 -14.56
N SER A 236 -20.55 -13.72 -14.22
CA SER A 236 -20.09 -12.87 -13.12
C SER A 236 -20.43 -11.40 -13.36
N LEU A 237 -20.28 -10.93 -14.60
CA LEU A 237 -20.63 -9.55 -14.98
C LEU A 237 -22.13 -9.29 -14.92
N VAL A 238 -22.93 -10.20 -15.48
CA VAL A 238 -24.41 -10.11 -15.43
C VAL A 238 -24.88 -10.18 -13.97
N GLY A 239 -24.35 -11.12 -13.19
CA GLY A 239 -24.68 -11.23 -11.78
C GLY A 239 -24.34 -9.97 -10.99
N ALA A 240 -23.12 -9.42 -11.15
CA ALA A 240 -22.72 -8.17 -10.51
C ALA A 240 -23.64 -6.99 -10.94
N TYR A 241 -23.97 -6.89 -12.23
CA TYR A 241 -24.87 -5.85 -12.74
C TYR A 241 -26.26 -5.93 -12.09
N LEU A 242 -26.88 -7.13 -12.10
CA LEU A 242 -28.21 -7.33 -11.50
C LEU A 242 -28.20 -7.07 -9.98
N MET A 243 -27.17 -7.55 -9.28
CA MET A 243 -27.05 -7.33 -7.85
C MET A 243 -26.81 -5.86 -7.50
N ASN A 244 -26.02 -5.14 -8.29
CA ASN A 244 -25.86 -3.68 -8.12
C ASN A 244 -27.18 -2.93 -8.41
N MET A 245 -27.96 -3.38 -9.39
CA MET A 245 -29.27 -2.77 -9.68
C MET A 245 -30.28 -3.00 -8.55
N LEU A 246 -30.27 -4.18 -7.92
CA LEU A 246 -31.22 -4.54 -6.85
C LEU A 246 -30.80 -3.98 -5.48
N LEU A 247 -29.52 -4.00 -5.14
CA LEU A 247 -29.00 -3.69 -3.80
C LEU A 247 -28.21 -2.36 -3.78
N GLY A 248 -27.90 -1.78 -4.93
CA GLY A 248 -27.11 -0.55 -5.02
C GLY A 248 -25.75 -0.68 -4.34
N SER A 249 -25.39 0.34 -3.56
CA SER A 249 -24.12 0.37 -2.79
C SER A 249 -24.01 -0.66 -1.66
N ARG A 250 -25.11 -1.36 -1.33
CA ARG A 250 -25.07 -2.47 -0.34
C ARG A 250 -24.41 -3.73 -0.91
N PHE A 251 -24.37 -3.90 -2.22
CA PHE A 251 -23.66 -5.01 -2.82
C PHE A 251 -22.14 -4.70 -2.90
N PRO A 252 -21.27 -5.54 -2.31
CA PRO A 252 -19.87 -5.20 -2.11
C PRO A 252 -19.00 -5.32 -3.36
N ILE A 253 -19.52 -5.89 -4.46
CA ILE A 253 -18.75 -6.17 -5.68
C ILE A 253 -19.35 -5.39 -6.85
N SER A 254 -18.60 -4.45 -7.41
CA SER A 254 -19.02 -3.74 -8.62
C SER A 254 -18.69 -4.53 -9.89
N VAL A 255 -19.39 -4.22 -10.99
CA VAL A 255 -19.09 -4.77 -12.32
C VAL A 255 -17.63 -4.57 -12.69
N GLU A 256 -17.10 -3.38 -12.42
CA GLU A 256 -15.71 -3.05 -12.68
C GLU A 256 -14.72 -3.87 -11.83
N GLN A 257 -15.04 -4.11 -10.57
CA GLN A 257 -14.18 -4.98 -9.74
C GLN A 257 -14.09 -6.39 -10.34
N VAL A 258 -15.20 -6.93 -10.89
CA VAL A 258 -15.19 -8.22 -11.59
C VAL A 258 -14.30 -8.15 -12.84
N GLN A 259 -14.40 -7.08 -13.63
CA GLN A 259 -13.55 -6.87 -14.81
C GLN A 259 -12.07 -6.80 -14.44
N ARG A 260 -11.73 -6.04 -13.40
CA ARG A 260 -10.35 -5.88 -12.89
C ARG A 260 -9.74 -7.17 -12.32
N MET A 261 -10.57 -8.14 -11.93
CA MET A 261 -10.09 -9.46 -11.50
C MET A 261 -9.51 -10.29 -12.65
N THR A 262 -9.72 -9.87 -13.91
CA THR A 262 -9.15 -10.55 -15.09
C THR A 262 -7.85 -9.91 -15.60
N GLU A 263 -7.45 -8.77 -15.03
CA GLU A 263 -6.21 -8.08 -15.42
C GLU A 263 -4.97 -8.73 -14.80
N ASP A 264 -3.91 -8.83 -15.59
CA ASP A 264 -2.58 -9.10 -15.07
C ASP A 264 -2.06 -7.85 -14.33
N LYS A 265 -1.56 -8.06 -13.13
CA LYS A 265 -1.03 -6.99 -12.23
C LYS A 265 0.41 -7.30 -11.89
N ILE A 266 1.24 -7.30 -12.92
CA ILE A 266 2.67 -7.55 -12.84
C ILE A 266 3.44 -6.33 -13.32
N PHE A 267 4.46 -5.93 -12.55
CA PHE A 267 5.25 -4.72 -12.81
C PHE A 267 6.70 -4.97 -12.45
N SER A 268 7.64 -4.50 -13.27
CA SER A 268 9.06 -4.58 -12.95
C SER A 268 9.38 -3.69 -11.75
N PHE A 269 10.26 -4.20 -10.87
CA PHE A 269 10.88 -3.46 -9.77
C PHE A 269 12.40 -3.25 -9.98
N GLU A 270 12.90 -3.48 -11.18
CA GLU A 270 14.33 -3.43 -11.48
C GLU A 270 14.96 -2.07 -11.20
N ASP A 271 14.26 -0.96 -11.52
CA ASP A 271 14.74 0.38 -11.21
C ASP A 271 14.86 0.59 -9.69
N ALA A 272 13.91 0.08 -8.90
CA ALA A 272 13.96 0.13 -7.45
C ALA A 272 15.11 -0.72 -6.88
N ASN A 273 15.35 -1.89 -7.46
CA ASN A 273 16.49 -2.73 -7.09
C ASN A 273 17.82 -2.03 -7.38
N LYS A 274 17.98 -1.46 -8.58
CA LYS A 274 19.18 -0.76 -9.02
C LYS A 274 19.50 0.46 -8.16
N ASP A 275 18.50 1.31 -7.90
CA ASP A 275 18.71 2.64 -7.33
C ASP A 275 18.82 2.61 -5.80
N PHE A 276 18.15 1.69 -5.12
CA PHE A 276 18.17 1.61 -3.65
C PHE A 276 18.14 0.20 -3.07
N GLY A 277 18.45 -0.83 -3.88
CA GLY A 277 18.60 -2.21 -3.39
C GLY A 277 17.28 -2.87 -2.97
N TYR A 278 16.15 -2.52 -3.61
CA TYR A 278 14.86 -3.16 -3.32
C TYR A 278 14.91 -4.64 -3.69
N SER A 279 14.67 -5.51 -2.71
CA SER A 279 14.71 -6.97 -2.87
C SER A 279 13.58 -7.59 -2.06
N PRO A 280 12.39 -7.77 -2.66
CA PRO A 280 11.24 -8.29 -1.94
C PRO A 280 11.39 -9.80 -1.64
N MET A 281 10.76 -10.24 -0.55
CA MET A 281 10.73 -11.65 -0.14
C MET A 281 9.93 -12.52 -1.09
N ASN A 282 10.13 -13.84 -1.01
CA ASN A 282 9.28 -14.80 -1.72
C ASN A 282 7.83 -14.70 -1.23
N PHE A 283 6.89 -14.76 -2.16
CA PHE A 283 5.46 -14.68 -1.85
C PHE A 283 5.02 -15.76 -0.85
N ARG A 284 5.46 -17.00 -1.07
CA ARG A 284 5.10 -18.14 -0.22
C ARG A 284 5.52 -17.93 1.23
N ASP A 285 6.75 -17.47 1.45
CA ASP A 285 7.29 -17.26 2.80
C ASP A 285 6.50 -16.17 3.55
N GLY A 286 6.18 -15.09 2.86
CA GLY A 286 5.37 -14.00 3.42
C GLY A 286 3.93 -14.40 3.70
N LEU A 287 3.31 -15.17 2.79
CA LEU A 287 1.95 -15.66 2.94
C LEU A 287 1.80 -16.63 4.12
N HIS A 288 2.75 -17.57 4.28
CA HIS A 288 2.71 -18.51 5.39
C HIS A 288 2.80 -17.78 6.74
N ARG A 289 3.63 -16.75 6.86
CA ARG A 289 3.68 -15.91 8.08
C ARG A 289 2.35 -15.23 8.39
N GLU A 290 1.65 -14.72 7.37
CA GLU A 290 0.32 -14.10 7.55
C GLU A 290 -0.74 -15.13 7.94
N VAL A 291 -0.72 -16.31 7.34
CA VAL A 291 -1.61 -17.42 7.71
C VAL A 291 -1.34 -17.90 9.13
N ASP A 292 -0.07 -18.01 9.54
CA ASP A 292 0.30 -18.38 10.91
C ASP A 292 -0.19 -17.31 11.92
N GLU A 293 -0.07 -16.02 11.59
CA GLU A 293 -0.65 -14.94 12.41
C GLU A 293 -2.18 -15.06 12.50
N PHE A 294 -2.83 -15.43 11.40
CA PHE A 294 -4.28 -15.63 11.36
C PHE A 294 -4.72 -16.80 12.24
N ILE A 295 -4.02 -17.93 12.21
CA ILE A 295 -4.35 -19.11 13.01
C ILE A 295 -4.18 -18.83 14.50
N ASN A 296 -3.20 -18.00 14.88
CA ASN A 296 -2.85 -17.70 16.27
C ASN A 296 -3.58 -16.46 16.84
N SER A 297 -4.46 -15.81 16.07
CA SER A 297 -5.23 -14.63 16.49
C SER A 297 -6.66 -14.99 16.94
#